data_ed2179f88f5c8a1dec34328e8fd294a8
#
_entry.id   ed2179f88f5c8a1dec34328e8fd294a8
#
_cell.length_a   1.000
_cell.length_b   1.000
_cell.length_c   1.000
_cell.angle_alpha   90.00
_cell.angle_beta   90.00
_cell.angle_gamma   90.00
#
_symmetry.space_group_name_H-M   'P 1'
#
loop_
_entity.id
_entity.type
_entity.pdbx_description
1 polymer ?
#
loop_
_entity_poly.entity_id
_entity_poly.type
_entity_poly.pdbx_seq_one_letter_code
_entity_poly.pdbx_strand_id
1 'polypeptide(L)'
;VAQLKLPSSIATKSDLVAVLRNVDEVLDSYIENRVRNLEGVDFKSRPDVASNLAELVSENNLEVSLDTLKSLKQWLAHLNEHAPVVRFTLASDPTPEFVGGLVNWLRQNSGQFVIIRYGVQPTIAAGCLMYTPARRYDFSLRQHLLTANEAFLKSLTKVISEPAPQPAEPAPEGT
;
A
#
# COMPACT_ATOMS: atom_id res chain seq x y z
N VAL A 1 7.64 -27.42 -5.38
CA VAL A 1 7.30 -26.49 -4.29
C VAL A 1 6.06 -25.75 -4.74
N ALA A 2 4.92 -25.99 -4.10
CA ALA A 2 3.68 -25.27 -4.39
C ALA A 2 3.96 -23.77 -4.29
N GLN A 3 3.55 -22.99 -5.30
CA GLN A 3 3.68 -21.53 -5.28
C GLN A 3 2.74 -20.99 -4.20
N LEU A 4 3.29 -20.71 -3.02
CA LEU A 4 2.54 -20.06 -1.95
C LEU A 4 2.11 -18.67 -2.40
N LYS A 5 0.86 -18.33 -2.10
CA LYS A 5 0.33 -16.98 -2.35
C LYS A 5 0.49 -16.14 -1.09
N LEU A 6 0.84 -14.88 -1.28
CA LEU A 6 0.96 -13.93 -0.18
C LEU A 6 -0.34 -13.12 -0.07
N PRO A 7 -1.07 -13.19 1.07
CA PRO A 7 -2.30 -12.43 1.28
C PRO A 7 -2.09 -10.92 1.12
N SER A 8 -3.15 -10.20 0.76
CA SER A 8 -3.11 -8.74 0.63
C SER A 8 -2.93 -8.02 1.97
N SER A 9 -3.27 -8.67 3.08
CA SER A 9 -3.01 -8.19 4.44
C SER A 9 -1.52 -8.07 4.76
N ILE A 10 -0.67 -8.85 4.08
CA ILE A 10 0.79 -8.77 4.20
C ILE A 10 1.32 -7.86 3.09
N ALA A 11 1.17 -6.56 3.26
CA ALA A 11 1.51 -5.56 2.27
C ALA A 11 2.93 -4.99 2.44
N THR A 12 3.36 -4.82 3.68
CA THR A 12 4.61 -4.16 4.05
C THR A 12 5.63 -5.13 4.65
N LYS A 13 6.87 -4.67 4.74
CA LYS A 13 7.92 -5.43 5.43
C LYS A 13 7.63 -5.62 6.92
N SER A 14 6.95 -4.66 7.54
CA SER A 14 6.52 -4.75 8.94
C SER A 14 5.50 -5.87 9.14
N ASP A 15 4.55 -6.03 8.23
CA ASP A 15 3.55 -7.10 8.28
C ASP A 15 4.22 -8.47 8.15
N LEU A 16 5.20 -8.57 7.23
CA LEU A 16 5.96 -9.80 7.03
C LEU A 16 6.73 -10.20 8.29
N VAL A 17 7.39 -9.25 8.96
CA VAL A 17 8.10 -9.48 10.23
C VAL A 17 7.11 -9.87 11.34
N ALA A 18 5.93 -9.26 11.38
CA ALA A 18 4.89 -9.63 12.34
C ALA A 18 4.43 -11.07 12.14
N VAL A 19 4.20 -11.49 10.88
CA VAL A 19 3.83 -12.90 10.59
C VAL A 19 4.97 -13.86 10.94
N LEU A 20 6.23 -13.51 10.66
CA LEU A 20 7.37 -14.33 11.07
C LEU A 20 7.40 -14.55 12.58
N ARG A 21 7.20 -13.48 13.36
CA ARG A 21 7.13 -13.59 14.83
C ARG A 21 5.95 -14.49 15.27
N ASN A 22 4.80 -14.34 14.63
CA ASN A 22 3.64 -15.18 14.93
C ASN A 22 3.91 -16.66 14.64
N VAL A 23 4.62 -16.98 13.56
CA VAL A 23 5.05 -18.35 13.25
C VAL A 23 5.97 -18.89 14.33
N ASP A 24 6.91 -18.07 14.83
CA ASP A 24 7.81 -18.48 15.92
C ASP A 24 7.06 -18.76 17.21
N GLU A 25 6.13 -17.89 17.61
CA GLU A 25 5.29 -18.09 18.80
C GLU A 25 4.45 -19.38 18.71
N VAL A 26 3.90 -19.67 17.53
CA VAL A 26 3.14 -20.92 17.30
C VAL A 26 4.05 -22.15 17.34
N LEU A 27 5.26 -22.06 16.76
CA LEU A 27 6.26 -23.13 16.80
C LEU A 27 6.68 -23.44 18.23
N ASP A 28 6.98 -22.44 19.04
CA ASP A 28 7.38 -22.59 20.44
C ASP A 28 6.25 -23.24 21.25
N SER A 29 5.02 -22.76 21.06
CA SER A 29 3.83 -23.34 21.70
C SER A 29 3.61 -24.82 21.30
N TYR A 30 3.87 -25.16 20.03
CA TYR A 30 3.74 -26.53 19.53
C TYR A 30 4.81 -27.46 20.15
N ILE A 31 6.04 -26.98 20.28
CA ILE A 31 7.15 -27.71 20.91
C ILE A 31 6.86 -27.93 22.40
N GLU A 32 6.42 -26.90 23.12
CA GLU A 32 6.04 -27.01 24.53
C GLU A 32 4.91 -28.03 24.76
N ASN A 33 3.85 -27.99 23.95
CA ASN A 33 2.74 -28.91 24.04
C ASN A 33 3.17 -30.37 23.76
N ARG A 34 4.07 -30.54 22.79
CA ARG A 34 4.63 -31.87 22.50
C ARG A 34 5.48 -32.41 23.65
N VAL A 35 6.27 -31.57 24.30
CA VAL A 35 7.08 -31.91 25.46
C VAL A 35 6.18 -32.28 26.65
N ARG A 36 5.06 -31.57 26.82
CA ARG A 36 4.09 -31.82 27.92
C ARG A 36 3.08 -32.94 27.65
N ASN A 37 3.17 -33.63 26.51
CA ASN A 37 2.18 -34.62 26.05
C ASN A 37 0.74 -34.08 25.98
N LEU A 38 0.55 -32.80 25.74
CA LEU A 38 -0.75 -32.19 25.53
C LEU A 38 -1.17 -32.34 24.06
N GLU A 39 -2.41 -32.78 23.82
CA GLU A 39 -2.98 -32.79 22.47
C GLU A 39 -3.04 -31.35 21.95
N GLY A 40 -2.47 -31.15 20.80
CA GLY A 40 -2.43 -30.00 19.91
C GLY A 40 -2.80 -28.62 20.47
N VAL A 41 -2.12 -27.60 19.98
CA VAL A 41 -2.52 -26.20 20.19
C VAL A 41 -3.71 -25.92 19.30
N ASP A 42 -4.85 -25.54 19.86
CA ASP A 42 -5.96 -25.02 19.07
C ASP A 42 -5.55 -23.67 18.48
N PHE A 43 -5.19 -23.69 17.19
CA PHE A 43 -4.75 -22.53 16.43
C PHE A 43 -5.78 -21.40 16.43
N LYS A 44 -7.06 -21.72 16.65
CA LYS A 44 -8.17 -20.75 16.68
C LYS A 44 -8.30 -20.01 18.01
N SER A 45 -7.63 -20.43 19.06
CA SER A 45 -7.78 -19.85 20.39
C SER A 45 -6.91 -18.63 20.71
N ARG A 46 -6.07 -18.16 19.76
CA ARG A 46 -5.29 -16.92 19.89
C ARG A 46 -5.74 -15.87 18.83
N PRO A 47 -6.78 -15.07 19.10
CA PRO A 47 -7.41 -14.21 18.10
C PRO A 47 -6.52 -13.05 17.61
N ASP A 48 -5.67 -12.46 18.44
CA ASP A 48 -4.95 -11.23 18.06
C ASP A 48 -3.63 -11.47 17.29
N VAL A 49 -3.04 -12.62 17.44
CA VAL A 49 -1.74 -12.98 16.82
C VAL A 49 -1.95 -13.75 15.52
N ALA A 50 -3.12 -14.35 15.35
CA ALA A 50 -3.40 -15.35 14.32
C ALA A 50 -4.00 -14.81 13.02
N SER A 51 -4.49 -13.56 12.92
CA SER A 51 -5.27 -13.15 11.76
C SER A 51 -4.50 -13.24 10.43
N ASN A 52 -3.32 -12.63 10.34
CA ASN A 52 -2.53 -12.63 9.11
C ASN A 52 -1.92 -14.02 8.81
N LEU A 53 -1.54 -14.74 9.85
CA LEU A 53 -1.05 -16.10 9.70
C LEU A 53 -2.18 -17.08 9.35
N ALA A 54 -3.36 -16.92 9.96
CA ALA A 54 -4.54 -17.71 9.65
C ALA A 54 -4.99 -17.50 8.20
N GLU A 55 -4.97 -16.25 7.72
CA GLU A 55 -5.28 -15.93 6.33
C GLU A 55 -4.25 -16.57 5.37
N LEU A 56 -2.95 -16.47 5.68
CA LEU A 56 -1.90 -17.10 4.88
C LEU A 56 -2.07 -18.62 4.81
N VAL A 57 -2.40 -19.27 5.92
CA VAL A 57 -2.63 -20.72 6.00
C VAL A 57 -3.89 -21.11 5.22
N SER A 58 -4.98 -20.35 5.36
CA SER A 58 -6.25 -20.63 4.68
C SER A 58 -6.19 -20.43 3.18
N GLU A 59 -5.57 -19.34 2.69
CA GLU A 59 -5.43 -19.08 1.25
C GLU A 59 -4.56 -20.12 0.53
N ASN A 60 -3.61 -20.71 1.26
CA ASN A 60 -2.72 -21.72 0.71
C ASN A 60 -3.15 -23.17 1.03
N ASN A 61 -4.28 -23.38 1.72
CA ASN A 61 -4.78 -24.67 2.16
C ASN A 61 -3.68 -25.51 2.87
N LEU A 62 -2.91 -24.87 3.75
CA LEU A 62 -1.82 -25.53 4.46
C LEU A 62 -2.34 -26.25 5.70
N GLU A 63 -1.88 -27.48 5.91
CA GLU A 63 -2.07 -28.16 7.19
C GLU A 63 -1.08 -27.63 8.22
N VAL A 64 -1.56 -27.28 9.40
CA VAL A 64 -0.71 -26.79 10.50
C VAL A 64 0.01 -27.97 11.14
N SER A 65 1.23 -28.23 10.67
CA SER A 65 2.14 -29.25 11.23
C SER A 65 3.50 -28.60 11.54
N LEU A 66 4.30 -29.27 12.38
CA LEU A 66 5.62 -28.77 12.75
C LEU A 66 6.52 -28.54 11.51
N ASP A 67 6.47 -29.45 10.54
CA ASP A 67 7.31 -29.38 9.35
C ASP A 67 6.80 -28.32 8.40
N THR A 68 5.49 -28.15 8.28
CA THR A 68 4.88 -27.06 7.48
C THR A 68 5.24 -25.70 8.07
N LEU A 69 5.15 -25.51 9.39
CA LEU A 69 5.50 -24.26 10.05
C LEU A 69 6.98 -23.91 9.89
N LYS A 70 7.88 -24.91 10.00
CA LYS A 70 9.32 -24.71 9.75
C LYS A 70 9.60 -24.28 8.31
N SER A 71 8.96 -24.95 7.37
CA SER A 71 9.09 -24.63 5.93
C SER A 71 8.55 -23.23 5.63
N LEU A 72 7.40 -22.89 6.24
CA LEU A 72 6.78 -21.57 6.12
C LEU A 72 7.69 -20.47 6.70
N LYS A 73 8.30 -20.71 7.87
CA LYS A 73 9.27 -19.79 8.46
C LYS A 73 10.46 -19.53 7.54
N GLN A 74 11.05 -20.57 6.97
CA GLN A 74 12.17 -20.44 6.04
C GLN A 74 11.77 -19.67 4.78
N TRP A 75 10.60 -19.94 4.23
CA TRP A 75 10.08 -19.25 3.06
C TRP A 75 9.82 -17.76 3.35
N LEU A 76 9.18 -17.43 4.48
CA LEU A 76 8.94 -16.05 4.90
C LEU A 76 10.23 -15.29 5.18
N ALA A 77 11.24 -15.93 5.79
CA ALA A 77 12.55 -15.34 6.02
C ALA A 77 13.25 -15.01 4.69
N HIS A 78 13.25 -15.95 3.75
CA HIS A 78 13.78 -15.73 2.41
C HIS A 78 13.06 -14.58 1.69
N LEU A 79 11.73 -14.52 1.81
CA LEU A 79 10.93 -13.44 1.24
C LEU A 79 11.27 -12.08 1.87
N ASN A 80 11.46 -12.02 3.19
CA ASN A 80 11.84 -10.80 3.90
C ASN A 80 13.20 -10.22 3.43
N GLU A 81 14.11 -11.07 3.00
CA GLU A 81 15.43 -10.66 2.49
C GLU A 81 15.42 -10.28 1.01
N HIS A 82 14.66 -11.01 0.18
CA HIS A 82 14.79 -10.96 -1.27
C HIS A 82 13.57 -10.38 -2.00
N ALA A 83 12.45 -10.12 -1.30
CA ALA A 83 11.26 -9.60 -1.96
C ALA A 83 11.51 -8.23 -2.59
N PRO A 84 11.03 -8.02 -3.84
CA PRO A 84 11.12 -6.71 -4.47
C PRO A 84 10.26 -5.69 -3.72
N VAL A 85 10.88 -4.56 -3.35
CA VAL A 85 10.21 -3.48 -2.61
C VAL A 85 9.92 -2.33 -3.56
N VAL A 86 8.65 -1.96 -3.68
CA VAL A 86 8.20 -0.76 -4.39
C VAL A 86 7.90 0.33 -3.36
N ARG A 87 8.52 1.50 -3.52
CA ARG A 87 8.31 2.63 -2.62
C ARG A 87 7.28 3.58 -3.22
N PHE A 88 6.31 3.98 -2.39
CA PHE A 88 5.35 5.01 -2.71
C PHE A 88 5.54 6.23 -1.82
N THR A 89 5.39 7.42 -2.40
CA THR A 89 5.24 8.66 -1.64
C THR A 89 3.88 9.24 -1.99
N LEU A 90 3.01 9.35 -1.01
CA LEU A 90 1.61 9.75 -1.14
C LEU A 90 1.41 11.17 -0.61
N ALA A 91 0.39 11.87 -1.09
CA ALA A 91 0.04 13.19 -0.60
C ALA A 91 -0.59 13.17 0.81
N SER A 92 -1.27 12.09 1.16
CA SER A 92 -1.94 11.87 2.45
C SER A 92 -1.79 10.41 2.89
N ASP A 93 -2.11 10.12 4.16
CA ASP A 93 -2.12 8.76 4.67
C ASP A 93 -3.12 7.88 3.91
N PRO A 94 -2.69 6.71 3.41
CA PRO A 94 -3.56 5.82 2.69
C PRO A 94 -4.48 5.04 3.65
N THR A 95 -5.71 4.76 3.20
CA THR A 95 -6.58 3.81 3.92
C THR A 95 -6.09 2.37 3.74
N PRO A 96 -6.38 1.46 4.68
CA PRO A 96 -6.01 0.04 4.56
C PRO A 96 -6.55 -0.61 3.27
N GLU A 97 -7.77 -0.25 2.86
CA GLU A 97 -8.36 -0.76 1.63
C GLU A 97 -7.59 -0.30 0.39
N PHE A 98 -7.14 0.95 0.36
CA PHE A 98 -6.32 1.48 -0.72
C PHE A 98 -4.98 0.73 -0.79
N VAL A 99 -4.33 0.50 0.35
CA VAL A 99 -3.08 -0.26 0.45
C VAL A 99 -3.28 -1.68 -0.07
N GLY A 100 -4.33 -2.37 0.35
CA GLY A 100 -4.67 -3.72 -0.12
C GLY A 100 -4.93 -3.76 -1.63
N GLY A 101 -5.71 -2.82 -2.16
CA GLY A 101 -5.96 -2.70 -3.60
C GLY A 101 -4.69 -2.46 -4.41
N LEU A 102 -3.82 -1.57 -3.92
CA LEU A 102 -2.54 -1.26 -4.55
C LEU A 102 -1.60 -2.47 -4.59
N VAL A 103 -1.51 -3.22 -3.50
CA VAL A 103 -0.69 -4.44 -3.42
C VAL A 103 -1.21 -5.50 -4.37
N ASN A 104 -2.52 -5.72 -4.40
CA ASN A 104 -3.14 -6.69 -5.32
C ASN A 104 -2.85 -6.33 -6.78
N TRP A 105 -3.02 -5.05 -7.14
CA TRP A 105 -2.70 -4.58 -8.48
C TRP A 105 -1.23 -4.79 -8.84
N LEU A 106 -0.30 -4.46 -7.93
CA LEU A 106 1.13 -4.67 -8.13
C LEU A 106 1.47 -6.16 -8.33
N ARG A 107 0.89 -7.04 -7.50
CA ARG A 107 1.14 -8.48 -7.57
C ARG A 107 0.63 -9.10 -8.86
N GLN A 108 -0.47 -8.60 -9.39
CA GLN A 108 -1.00 -9.03 -10.68
C GLN A 108 -0.13 -8.57 -11.87
N ASN A 109 0.48 -7.38 -11.78
CA ASN A 109 1.18 -6.76 -12.91
C ASN A 109 2.71 -6.85 -12.85
N SER A 110 3.30 -7.02 -11.66
CA SER A 110 4.76 -6.92 -11.48
C SER A 110 5.41 -8.13 -10.82
N GLY A 111 4.64 -8.97 -10.14
CA GLY A 111 5.14 -10.18 -9.49
C GLY A 111 4.45 -10.48 -8.17
N GLN A 112 4.24 -11.78 -7.88
CA GLN A 112 3.42 -12.27 -6.78
C GLN A 112 3.90 -11.88 -5.37
N PHE A 113 5.18 -11.54 -5.22
CA PHE A 113 5.82 -11.31 -3.90
C PHE A 113 6.26 -9.85 -3.71
N VAL A 114 5.66 -8.92 -4.45
CA VAL A 114 5.96 -7.50 -4.28
C VAL A 114 5.48 -7.03 -2.91
N ILE A 115 6.40 -6.35 -2.23
CA ILE A 115 6.16 -5.66 -0.96
C ILE A 115 6.19 -4.16 -1.21
N ILE A 116 5.32 -3.43 -0.53
CA ILE A 116 5.31 -1.97 -0.63
C ILE A 116 5.92 -1.32 0.61
N ARG A 117 6.50 -0.16 0.38
CA ARG A 117 6.86 0.80 1.42
C ARG A 117 6.27 2.14 1.04
N TYR A 118 5.52 2.76 1.92
CA TYR A 118 4.96 4.08 1.65
C TYR A 118 5.36 5.10 2.71
N GLY A 119 5.34 6.34 2.30
CA GLY A 119 5.54 7.50 3.14
C GLY A 119 4.63 8.64 2.68
N VAL A 120 4.39 9.62 3.54
CA VAL A 120 3.52 10.76 3.26
C VAL A 120 4.36 12.00 3.02
N GLN A 121 4.04 12.73 1.96
CA GLN A 121 4.64 14.01 1.62
C GLN A 121 3.56 14.98 1.12
N PRO A 122 3.01 15.83 1.98
CA PRO A 122 1.92 16.75 1.64
C PRO A 122 2.26 17.72 0.50
N THR A 123 3.54 18.02 0.29
CA THR A 123 4.00 18.90 -0.79
C THR A 123 3.74 18.39 -2.21
N ILE A 124 3.34 17.13 -2.36
CA ILE A 124 2.92 16.53 -3.64
C ILE A 124 1.58 17.11 -4.10
N ALA A 125 0.81 17.70 -3.17
CA ALA A 125 -0.54 18.23 -3.32
C ALA A 125 -1.60 17.14 -3.54
N ALA A 126 -1.48 16.31 -4.58
CA ALA A 126 -2.35 15.16 -4.84
C ALA A 126 -1.63 14.14 -5.72
N GLY A 127 -2.08 12.86 -5.65
CA GLY A 127 -1.47 11.76 -6.38
C GLY A 127 -0.33 11.08 -5.61
N CYS A 128 0.58 10.43 -6.34
CA CYS A 128 1.69 9.71 -5.74
C CYS A 128 2.96 9.72 -6.61
N LEU A 129 4.09 9.48 -5.96
CA LEU A 129 5.35 9.12 -6.63
C LEU A 129 5.61 7.63 -6.36
N MET A 130 5.89 6.87 -7.41
CA MET A 130 6.26 5.47 -7.31
C MET A 130 7.73 5.28 -7.69
N TYR A 131 8.46 4.57 -6.84
CA TYR A 131 9.86 4.22 -7.05
C TYR A 131 10.00 2.71 -7.10
N THR A 132 10.44 2.21 -8.23
CA THR A 132 10.90 0.83 -8.40
C THR A 132 12.43 0.81 -8.39
N PRO A 133 13.09 -0.34 -8.26
CA PRO A 133 14.54 -0.42 -8.34
C PRO A 133 15.12 0.13 -9.66
N ALA A 134 14.34 0.09 -10.75
CA ALA A 134 14.80 0.48 -12.08
C ALA A 134 14.30 1.87 -12.52
N ARG A 135 13.15 2.34 -12.03
CA ARG A 135 12.48 3.55 -12.55
C ARG A 135 11.72 4.30 -11.47
N ARG A 136 11.59 5.60 -11.68
CA ARG A 136 10.71 6.49 -10.95
C ARG A 136 9.53 6.87 -11.85
N TYR A 137 8.32 6.81 -11.29
CA TYR A 137 7.09 7.26 -11.94
C TYR A 137 6.48 8.37 -11.11
N ASP A 138 6.10 9.45 -11.78
CA ASP A 138 5.45 10.61 -11.15
C ASP A 138 3.98 10.63 -11.59
N PHE A 139 3.09 10.29 -10.67
CA PHE A 139 1.63 10.35 -10.82
C PHE A 139 1.04 11.51 -10.00
N SER A 140 1.87 12.51 -9.66
CA SER A 140 1.41 13.68 -8.93
C SER A 140 0.68 14.66 -9.84
N LEU A 141 -0.30 15.35 -9.28
CA LEU A 141 -1.00 16.44 -9.97
C LEU A 141 -0.25 17.77 -9.91
N ARG A 142 0.96 17.80 -9.33
CA ARG A 142 1.75 19.01 -9.13
C ARG A 142 1.99 19.77 -10.42
N GLN A 143 2.38 19.07 -11.48
CA GLN A 143 2.63 19.72 -12.79
C GLN A 143 1.34 20.29 -13.37
N HIS A 144 0.23 19.57 -13.29
CA HIS A 144 -1.08 20.04 -13.76
C HIS A 144 -1.55 21.28 -13.00
N LEU A 145 -1.35 21.31 -11.68
CA LEU A 145 -1.69 22.46 -10.85
C LEU A 145 -0.82 23.68 -11.16
N LEU A 146 0.47 23.50 -11.40
CA LEU A 146 1.37 24.61 -11.80
C LEU A 146 0.95 25.20 -13.15
N THR A 147 0.66 24.36 -14.14
CA THR A 147 0.20 24.80 -15.46
C THR A 147 -1.16 25.49 -15.38
N ALA A 148 -2.09 24.97 -14.57
CA ALA A 148 -3.38 25.58 -14.33
C ALA A 148 -3.25 26.95 -13.64
N ASN A 149 -2.33 27.09 -12.68
CA ASN A 149 -2.05 28.35 -12.01
C ASN A 149 -1.48 29.41 -12.99
N GLU A 150 -0.57 29.02 -13.87
CA GLU A 150 -0.06 29.92 -14.93
C GLU A 150 -1.16 30.38 -15.90
N ALA A 151 -2.04 29.46 -16.31
CA ALA A 151 -3.19 29.79 -17.16
C ALA A 151 -4.16 30.74 -16.45
N PHE A 152 -4.41 30.51 -15.16
CA PHE A 152 -5.24 31.38 -14.33
C PHE A 152 -4.65 32.79 -14.18
N LEU A 153 -3.35 32.89 -13.88
CA LEU A 153 -2.66 34.18 -13.81
C LEU A 153 -2.70 34.95 -15.13
N LYS A 154 -2.50 34.28 -16.27
CA LYS A 154 -2.65 34.88 -17.60
C LYS A 154 -4.08 35.40 -17.85
N SER A 155 -5.09 34.62 -17.42
CA SER A 155 -6.49 35.05 -17.55
C SER A 155 -6.79 36.26 -16.67
N LEU A 156 -6.30 36.32 -15.45
CA LEU A 156 -6.45 37.47 -14.56
C LEU A 156 -5.76 38.72 -15.15
N THR A 157 -4.53 38.56 -15.64
CA THR A 157 -3.79 39.71 -16.28
C THR A 157 -4.56 40.24 -17.47
N LYS A 158 -5.18 39.37 -18.26
CA LYS A 158 -6.00 39.78 -19.40
C LYS A 158 -7.23 40.60 -18.97
N VAL A 159 -7.94 40.15 -17.95
CA VAL A 159 -9.14 40.83 -17.40
C VAL A 159 -8.76 42.20 -16.80
N ILE A 160 -7.62 42.27 -16.10
CA ILE A 160 -7.15 43.54 -15.49
C ILE A 160 -6.66 44.55 -16.57
N SER A 161 -6.15 44.03 -17.68
CA SER A 161 -5.63 44.90 -18.81
C SER A 161 -6.73 45.30 -19.81
N GLU A 162 -7.92 44.72 -19.77
CA GLU A 162 -9.06 45.19 -20.55
C GLU A 162 -9.63 46.45 -19.88
N PRO A 163 -9.66 47.63 -20.59
CA PRO A 163 -10.28 48.83 -20.05
C PRO A 163 -11.76 48.55 -19.73
N ALA A 164 -12.19 49.03 -18.57
CA ALA A 164 -13.60 48.89 -18.16
C ALA A 164 -14.52 49.40 -19.29
N PRO A 165 -15.64 48.68 -19.56
CA PRO A 165 -16.59 49.14 -20.57
C PRO A 165 -17.05 50.54 -20.20
N GLN A 166 -16.87 51.48 -21.13
CA GLN A 166 -17.31 52.86 -20.97
C GLN A 166 -18.83 52.85 -20.68
N PRO A 167 -19.31 53.63 -19.71
CA PRO A 167 -20.76 53.75 -19.50
C PRO A 167 -21.41 54.22 -20.80
N ALA A 168 -22.45 53.54 -21.20
CA ALA A 168 -23.20 53.91 -22.40
C ALA A 168 -23.67 55.37 -22.23
N GLU A 169 -23.33 56.19 -23.21
CA GLU A 169 -23.83 57.57 -23.34
C GLU A 169 -25.37 57.54 -23.30
N PRO A 170 -26.02 58.36 -22.46
CA PRO A 170 -27.47 58.43 -22.45
C PRO A 170 -27.96 58.88 -23.82
N ALA A 171 -28.93 58.14 -24.37
CA ALA A 171 -29.57 58.47 -25.64
C ALA A 171 -30.18 59.88 -25.56
N PRO A 172 -30.04 60.74 -26.62
CA PRO A 172 -30.64 62.04 -26.62
C PRO A 172 -32.14 61.94 -26.56
N GLU A 173 -32.77 62.56 -25.55
CA GLU A 173 -34.20 62.74 -25.44
C GLU A 173 -34.67 63.54 -26.65
N GLY A 174 -35.43 62.90 -27.54
CA GLY A 174 -36.06 63.53 -28.69
C GLY A 174 -37.20 64.43 -28.24
N THR A 175 -37.18 65.66 -28.71
CA THR A 175 -38.23 66.66 -28.71
C THR A 175 -39.45 66.23 -29.50
#